data_2478d6ab0d069ae6b516ac8831ad7ece
#
_entry.id   2478d6ab0d069ae6b516ac8831ad7ece
#
_cell.length_a   1.000
_cell.length_b   1.000
_cell.length_c   1.000
_cell.angle_alpha   90.00
_cell.angle_beta   90.00
_cell.angle_gamma   90.00
#
_symmetry.space_group_name_H-M   'P 1'
#
loop_
_entity.id
_entity.type
_entity.pdbx_description
1 polymer ?
#
loop_
_entity_poly.entity_id
_entity_poly.type
_entity_poly.pdbx_seq_one_letter_code
_entity_poly.pdbx_strand_id
1 'polypeptide(L)'
;MVVEVDLGCVGAARRVGTAIALDRLAAEGRRLARTWVLSTDADSTVDVDWFDAHLSFAEAGAIAVAGTVLVTSFDEHPAHVPLSYAHRYAVSADGTHSHVHGTNLGVRADRYLHAGGWHDLATGEDHDLWDRLHALGDPMVSTSLAPVGTSGRAVGRAPDGFASLLRALGREPVPVVVSATNPDRDRRSGEEPLEISA
;
A
#
# COMPACT_ATOMS: atom_id res chain seq x y z
N MET A 1 -20.96 -11.16 -7.78
CA MET A 1 -21.31 -12.33 -6.92
C MET A 1 -20.82 -12.01 -5.52
N VAL A 2 -21.65 -12.18 -4.50
CA VAL A 2 -21.27 -12.07 -3.08
C VAL A 2 -21.24 -13.47 -2.50
N VAL A 3 -20.19 -13.80 -1.74
CA VAL A 3 -20.06 -15.08 -1.04
C VAL A 3 -19.90 -14.76 0.44
N GLU A 4 -20.80 -15.30 1.24
CA GLU A 4 -20.74 -15.18 2.69
C GLU A 4 -19.92 -16.34 3.26
N VAL A 5 -18.96 -16.02 4.11
CA VAL A 5 -18.06 -17.01 4.74
C VAL A 5 -17.84 -16.62 6.21
N ASP A 6 -17.84 -17.61 7.08
CA ASP A 6 -17.48 -17.46 8.50
C ASP A 6 -16.15 -18.19 8.75
N LEU A 7 -15.05 -17.53 8.41
CA LEU A 7 -13.71 -18.12 8.41
C LEU A 7 -12.79 -17.53 9.50
N GLY A 8 -13.25 -16.51 10.22
CA GLY A 8 -12.52 -15.93 11.35
C GLY A 8 -11.22 -15.20 11.01
N CYS A 9 -10.74 -15.22 9.76
CA CYS A 9 -9.54 -14.49 9.34
C CYS A 9 -9.61 -13.99 7.89
N VAL A 10 -8.90 -12.88 7.62
CA VAL A 10 -8.91 -12.20 6.32
C VAL A 10 -8.22 -13.04 5.24
N GLY A 11 -7.13 -13.73 5.55
CA GLY A 11 -6.42 -14.60 4.61
C GLY A 11 -7.30 -15.72 4.07
N ALA A 12 -8.07 -16.40 4.94
CA ALA A 12 -9.03 -17.42 4.52
C ALA A 12 -10.15 -16.85 3.65
N ALA A 13 -10.69 -15.67 3.99
CA ALA A 13 -11.72 -15.02 3.18
C ALA A 13 -11.22 -14.68 1.77
N ARG A 14 -10.00 -14.10 1.68
CA ARG A 14 -9.34 -13.79 0.39
C ARG A 14 -9.07 -15.06 -0.41
N ARG A 15 -8.59 -16.12 0.24
CA ARG A 15 -8.34 -17.42 -0.41
C ARG A 15 -9.60 -18.00 -1.04
N VAL A 16 -10.71 -18.05 -0.30
CA VAL A 16 -11.98 -18.58 -0.81
C VAL A 16 -12.51 -17.72 -1.96
N GLY A 17 -12.52 -16.38 -1.81
CA GLY A 17 -12.97 -15.48 -2.88
C GLY A 17 -12.15 -15.64 -4.15
N THR A 18 -10.81 -15.72 -4.03
CA THR A 18 -9.90 -15.92 -5.16
C THR A 18 -10.12 -17.29 -5.82
N ALA A 19 -10.26 -18.38 -5.04
CA ALA A 19 -10.49 -19.70 -5.58
C ALA A 19 -11.78 -19.74 -6.43
N ILE A 20 -12.88 -19.21 -5.92
CA ILE A 20 -14.16 -19.15 -6.64
C ILE A 20 -14.04 -18.34 -7.94
N ALA A 21 -13.31 -17.21 -7.91
CA ALA A 21 -13.10 -16.38 -9.10
C ALA A 21 -12.26 -17.12 -10.16
N LEU A 22 -11.17 -17.79 -9.75
CA LEU A 22 -10.31 -18.54 -10.65
C LEU A 22 -10.99 -19.77 -11.23
N ASP A 23 -11.77 -20.52 -10.44
CA ASP A 23 -12.54 -21.66 -10.90
C ASP A 23 -13.53 -21.26 -12.01
N ARG A 24 -14.23 -20.12 -11.81
CA ARG A 24 -15.12 -19.57 -12.82
C ARG A 24 -14.38 -19.22 -14.11
N LEU A 25 -13.27 -18.51 -14.02
CA LEU A 25 -12.47 -18.10 -15.18
C LEU A 25 -11.88 -19.34 -15.90
N ALA A 26 -11.48 -20.36 -15.16
CA ALA A 26 -11.02 -21.62 -15.73
C ALA A 26 -12.14 -22.35 -16.49
N ALA A 27 -13.35 -22.37 -15.96
CA ALA A 27 -14.54 -22.92 -16.64
C ALA A 27 -14.90 -22.16 -17.94
N GLU A 28 -14.56 -20.86 -18.00
CA GLU A 28 -14.66 -20.01 -19.21
C GLU A 28 -13.46 -20.20 -20.18
N GLY A 29 -12.52 -21.09 -19.88
CA GLY A 29 -11.32 -21.35 -20.71
C GLY A 29 -10.26 -20.24 -20.62
N ARG A 30 -10.30 -19.38 -19.61
CA ARG A 30 -9.32 -18.31 -19.43
C ARG A 30 -7.96 -18.88 -19.02
N ARG A 31 -6.88 -18.36 -19.64
CA ARG A 31 -5.51 -18.81 -19.35
C ARG A 31 -4.99 -18.09 -18.09
N LEU A 32 -4.59 -18.83 -17.06
CA LEU A 32 -4.08 -18.30 -15.80
C LEU A 32 -2.90 -17.33 -15.98
N ALA A 33 -2.00 -17.61 -16.91
CA ALA A 33 -0.87 -16.73 -17.24
C ALA A 33 -1.28 -15.39 -17.89
N ARG A 34 -2.57 -15.21 -18.22
CA ARG A 34 -3.17 -13.95 -18.72
C ARG A 34 -4.30 -13.44 -17.83
N THR A 35 -4.38 -13.98 -16.64
CA THR A 35 -5.37 -13.60 -15.62
C THR A 35 -4.66 -12.95 -14.44
N TRP A 36 -5.21 -11.85 -13.94
CA TRP A 36 -4.70 -11.17 -12.76
C TRP A 36 -5.74 -11.21 -11.65
N VAL A 37 -5.26 -11.44 -10.44
CA VAL A 37 -6.01 -11.31 -9.19
C VAL A 37 -5.64 -9.96 -8.61
N LEU A 38 -6.61 -9.04 -8.55
CA LEU A 38 -6.47 -7.76 -7.88
C LEU A 38 -7.27 -7.78 -6.58
N SER A 39 -6.64 -7.40 -5.48
CA SER A 39 -7.23 -7.41 -4.16
C SER A 39 -7.40 -5.99 -3.62
N THR A 40 -8.60 -5.69 -3.15
CA THR A 40 -8.91 -4.47 -2.40
C THR A 40 -9.85 -4.79 -1.24
N ASP A 41 -9.94 -3.93 -0.23
CA ASP A 41 -10.80 -4.12 0.92
C ASP A 41 -12.14 -3.39 0.75
N ALA A 42 -13.18 -3.86 1.44
CA ALA A 42 -14.53 -3.31 1.32
C ALA A 42 -14.68 -1.86 1.85
N ASP A 43 -13.72 -1.38 2.63
CA ASP A 43 -13.64 -0.01 3.15
C ASP A 43 -12.58 0.83 2.43
N SER A 44 -12.16 0.38 1.26
CA SER A 44 -11.19 1.05 0.41
C SER A 44 -11.83 1.52 -0.89
N THR A 45 -11.29 2.59 -1.45
CA THR A 45 -11.70 3.18 -2.73
C THR A 45 -10.54 3.17 -3.70
N VAL A 46 -10.80 2.80 -4.93
CA VAL A 46 -9.83 2.78 -6.02
C VAL A 46 -10.20 3.87 -7.04
N ASP A 47 -9.19 4.45 -7.67
CA ASP A 47 -9.41 5.38 -8.77
C ASP A 47 -9.84 4.66 -10.05
N VAL A 48 -10.40 5.40 -10.99
CA VAL A 48 -10.93 4.88 -12.26
C VAL A 48 -9.86 4.18 -13.12
N ASP A 49 -8.63 4.60 -13.01
CA ASP A 49 -7.46 4.08 -13.74
C ASP A 49 -6.66 3.01 -12.96
N TRP A 50 -7.13 2.62 -11.77
CA TRP A 50 -6.44 1.63 -10.93
C TRP A 50 -6.19 0.29 -11.65
N PHE A 51 -7.17 -0.19 -12.41
CA PHE A 51 -7.01 -1.40 -13.21
C PHE A 51 -5.94 -1.23 -14.29
N ASP A 52 -5.99 -0.12 -15.02
CA ASP A 52 -5.08 0.16 -16.13
C ASP A 52 -3.65 0.32 -15.62
N ALA A 53 -3.47 0.94 -14.45
CA ALA A 53 -2.17 1.05 -13.79
C ALA A 53 -1.58 -0.33 -13.48
N HIS A 54 -2.35 -1.23 -12.87
CA HIS A 54 -1.90 -2.61 -12.60
C HIS A 54 -1.60 -3.39 -13.89
N LEU A 55 -2.45 -3.26 -14.93
CA LEU A 55 -2.27 -3.95 -16.20
C LEU A 55 -1.03 -3.46 -16.96
N SER A 56 -0.68 -2.17 -16.86
CA SER A 56 0.53 -1.64 -17.50
C SER A 56 1.80 -2.33 -16.98
N PHE A 57 1.88 -2.60 -15.69
CA PHE A 57 3.00 -3.36 -15.11
C PHE A 57 2.97 -4.84 -15.52
N ALA A 58 1.76 -5.41 -15.63
CA ALA A 58 1.60 -6.78 -16.15
C ALA A 58 2.11 -6.91 -17.59
N GLU A 59 1.81 -5.92 -18.44
CA GLU A 59 2.28 -5.85 -19.84
C GLU A 59 3.80 -5.65 -19.91
N ALA A 60 4.38 -4.92 -18.95
CA ALA A 60 5.82 -4.77 -18.80
C ALA A 60 6.52 -6.03 -18.26
N GLY A 61 5.77 -7.11 -17.94
CA GLY A 61 6.31 -8.41 -17.53
C GLY A 61 6.36 -8.66 -16.03
N ALA A 62 5.84 -7.76 -15.20
CA ALA A 62 5.70 -8.03 -13.77
C ALA A 62 4.74 -9.19 -13.51
N ILE A 63 5.00 -9.95 -12.44
CA ILE A 63 4.11 -11.02 -11.98
C ILE A 63 3.30 -10.60 -10.76
N ALA A 64 3.74 -9.58 -10.05
CA ALA A 64 3.03 -9.02 -8.92
C ALA A 64 3.31 -7.50 -8.82
N VAL A 65 2.32 -6.77 -8.32
CA VAL A 65 2.37 -5.32 -8.11
C VAL A 65 1.81 -5.01 -6.73
N ALA A 66 2.61 -4.36 -5.87
CA ALA A 66 2.16 -3.77 -4.62
C ALA A 66 2.01 -2.25 -4.79
N GLY A 67 0.81 -1.74 -4.61
CA GLY A 67 0.54 -0.31 -4.63
C GLY A 67 0.54 0.31 -3.22
N THR A 68 0.62 1.64 -3.17
CA THR A 68 0.52 2.40 -1.92
C THR A 68 -0.92 2.52 -1.43
N VAL A 69 -1.09 2.85 -0.14
CA VAL A 69 -2.37 3.23 0.45
C VAL A 69 -2.33 4.67 0.96
N LEU A 70 -3.43 5.37 0.78
CA LEU A 70 -3.67 6.71 1.29
C LEU A 70 -4.74 6.65 2.36
N VAL A 71 -4.46 7.20 3.55
CA VAL A 71 -5.46 7.28 4.62
C VAL A 71 -6.44 8.39 4.29
N THR A 72 -7.72 8.06 4.18
CA THR A 72 -8.77 9.01 3.75
C THR A 72 -9.16 10.01 4.85
N SER A 73 -9.00 9.66 6.12
CA SER A 73 -9.23 10.54 7.27
C SER A 73 -8.41 10.08 8.47
N PHE A 74 -7.98 11.04 9.29
CA PHE A 74 -7.33 10.81 10.59
C PHE A 74 -8.17 11.37 11.75
N ASP A 75 -9.47 11.62 11.56
CA ASP A 75 -10.34 12.28 12.54
C ASP A 75 -10.45 11.55 13.88
N GLU A 76 -10.23 10.22 13.87
CA GLU A 76 -10.24 9.39 15.08
C GLU A 76 -8.87 9.32 15.79
N HIS A 77 -7.87 10.09 15.31
CA HIS A 77 -6.49 10.01 15.80
C HIS A 77 -5.98 11.36 16.30
N PRO A 78 -4.98 11.37 17.22
CA PRO A 78 -4.28 12.59 17.60
C PRO A 78 -3.70 13.35 16.42
N ALA A 79 -3.66 14.70 16.52
CA ALA A 79 -3.27 15.60 15.43
C ALA A 79 -1.86 15.36 14.85
N HIS A 80 -0.97 14.68 15.56
CA HIS A 80 0.37 14.35 15.09
C HIS A 80 0.44 13.10 14.22
N VAL A 81 -0.60 12.23 14.27
CA VAL A 81 -0.59 10.92 13.57
C VAL A 81 -0.41 11.06 12.05
N PRO A 82 -1.04 12.01 11.35
CA PRO A 82 -0.77 12.20 9.92
C PRO A 82 0.71 12.41 9.60
N LEU A 83 1.40 13.23 10.39
CA LEU A 83 2.84 13.48 10.21
C LEU A 83 3.67 12.25 10.55
N SER A 84 3.38 11.57 11.66
CA SER A 84 4.05 10.33 12.06
C SER A 84 3.87 9.24 11.00
N TYR A 85 2.66 9.12 10.43
CA TYR A 85 2.37 8.19 9.36
C TYR A 85 3.18 8.52 8.10
N ALA A 86 3.18 9.79 7.66
CA ALA A 86 3.93 10.22 6.48
C ALA A 86 5.44 9.95 6.61
N HIS A 87 6.01 10.15 7.80
CA HIS A 87 7.41 9.82 8.07
C HIS A 87 7.70 8.32 8.03
N ARG A 88 6.77 7.49 8.51
CA ARG A 88 6.94 6.03 8.56
C ARG A 88 6.61 5.39 7.21
N TYR A 89 5.66 5.96 6.47
CA TYR A 89 5.23 5.49 5.16
C TYR A 89 6.10 6.10 4.05
N ALA A 90 7.38 5.73 4.07
CA ALA A 90 8.35 6.28 3.13
C ALA A 90 8.14 5.69 1.72
N VAL A 91 8.12 6.59 0.73
CA VAL A 91 8.12 6.26 -0.70
C VAL A 91 9.35 6.95 -1.30
N SER A 92 10.13 6.23 -2.08
CA SER A 92 11.31 6.75 -2.76
C SER A 92 10.94 7.76 -3.86
N ALA A 93 11.88 8.59 -4.30
CA ALA A 93 11.63 9.60 -5.34
C ALA A 93 11.21 9.01 -6.69
N ASP A 94 11.58 7.76 -6.96
CA ASP A 94 11.17 6.99 -8.15
C ASP A 94 9.81 6.28 -7.98
N GLY A 95 9.14 6.46 -6.85
CA GLY A 95 7.86 5.87 -6.52
C GLY A 95 7.93 4.45 -5.96
N THR A 96 9.12 3.88 -5.75
CA THR A 96 9.27 2.56 -5.14
C THR A 96 9.12 2.62 -3.61
N HIS A 97 8.71 1.50 -2.99
CA HIS A 97 8.52 1.40 -1.55
C HIS A 97 8.63 -0.06 -1.07
N SER A 98 8.75 -0.26 0.23
CA SER A 98 8.78 -1.59 0.87
C SER A 98 7.43 -2.04 1.45
N HIS A 99 6.38 -1.24 1.28
CA HIS A 99 5.07 -1.53 1.84
C HIS A 99 4.33 -2.57 1.01
N VAL A 100 3.64 -3.48 1.68
CA VAL A 100 2.73 -4.44 1.06
C VAL A 100 1.39 -4.36 1.78
N HIS A 101 0.32 -4.23 1.02
CA HIS A 101 -1.03 -4.14 1.57
C HIS A 101 -1.99 -5.01 0.76
N GLY A 102 -2.67 -5.92 1.45
CA GLY A 102 -3.67 -6.76 0.81
C GLY A 102 -4.83 -5.99 0.19
N THR A 103 -5.03 -4.72 0.59
CA THR A 103 -6.00 -3.81 -0.03
C THR A 103 -5.53 -3.24 -1.37
N ASN A 104 -4.24 -3.37 -1.72
CA ASN A 104 -3.69 -2.88 -2.99
C ASN A 104 -2.58 -3.81 -3.51
N LEU A 105 -2.98 -5.03 -3.86
CA LEU A 105 -2.08 -6.07 -4.33
C LEU A 105 -2.62 -6.70 -5.60
N GLY A 106 -1.82 -6.71 -6.66
CA GLY A 106 -2.10 -7.41 -7.91
C GLY A 106 -1.13 -8.57 -8.12
N VAL A 107 -1.63 -9.73 -8.53
CA VAL A 107 -0.81 -10.93 -8.76
C VAL A 107 -1.31 -11.68 -9.99
N ARG A 108 -0.41 -12.13 -10.86
CA ARG A 108 -0.73 -13.01 -11.98
C ARG A 108 -1.17 -14.37 -11.47
N ALA A 109 -2.31 -14.87 -11.93
CA ALA A 109 -3.01 -16.00 -11.35
C ALA A 109 -2.19 -17.31 -11.34
N ASP A 110 -1.37 -17.56 -12.37
CA ASP A 110 -0.50 -18.74 -12.40
C ASP A 110 0.59 -18.65 -11.31
N ARG A 111 1.11 -17.47 -11.01
CA ARG A 111 2.12 -17.24 -9.98
C ARG A 111 1.50 -17.24 -8.58
N TYR A 112 0.29 -16.70 -8.44
CA TYR A 112 -0.50 -16.81 -7.22
C TYR A 112 -0.69 -18.28 -6.80
N LEU A 113 -1.11 -19.15 -7.75
CA LEU A 113 -1.28 -20.57 -7.49
C LEU A 113 0.06 -21.30 -7.24
N HIS A 114 1.11 -20.95 -7.97
CA HIS A 114 2.44 -21.54 -7.78
C HIS A 114 3.03 -21.20 -6.39
N ALA A 115 2.79 -19.97 -5.91
CA ALA A 115 3.19 -19.54 -4.57
C ALA A 115 2.30 -20.13 -3.45
N GLY A 116 1.25 -20.91 -3.76
CA GLY A 116 0.33 -21.50 -2.78
C GLY A 116 -0.86 -20.61 -2.40
N GLY A 117 -1.00 -19.42 -3.01
CA GLY A 117 -2.11 -18.51 -2.76
C GLY A 117 -2.12 -17.85 -1.37
N TRP A 118 -3.24 -17.31 -0.97
CA TRP A 118 -3.43 -16.74 0.36
C TRP A 118 -3.41 -17.82 1.44
N HIS A 119 -2.60 -17.63 2.49
CA HIS A 119 -2.64 -18.48 3.68
C HIS A 119 -3.71 -18.00 4.67
N ASP A 120 -4.20 -18.90 5.52
CA ASP A 120 -5.23 -18.66 6.52
C ASP A 120 -4.63 -17.93 7.75
N LEU A 121 -4.12 -16.70 7.51
CA LEU A 121 -3.53 -15.86 8.53
C LEU A 121 -4.52 -14.76 8.94
N ALA A 122 -4.54 -14.46 10.24
CA ALA A 122 -5.38 -13.40 10.79
C ALA A 122 -4.85 -12.00 10.42
N THR A 123 -3.54 -11.87 10.24
CA THR A 123 -2.81 -10.66 9.81
C THR A 123 -1.53 -11.06 9.09
N GLY A 124 -1.03 -10.18 8.19
CA GLY A 124 0.22 -10.38 7.47
C GLY A 124 0.14 -11.39 6.31
N GLU A 125 -1.06 -11.77 5.90
CA GLU A 125 -1.29 -12.68 4.77
C GLU A 125 -0.79 -12.09 3.45
N ASP A 126 -0.74 -10.77 3.34
CA ASP A 126 -0.23 -10.01 2.21
C ASP A 126 1.30 -10.05 2.14
N HIS A 127 1.99 -9.80 3.24
CA HIS A 127 3.44 -9.94 3.34
C HIS A 127 3.88 -11.40 3.11
N ASP A 128 3.18 -12.37 3.71
CA ASP A 128 3.46 -13.79 3.51
C ASP A 128 3.34 -14.20 2.03
N LEU A 129 2.29 -13.76 1.35
CA LEU A 129 2.14 -14.03 -0.10
C LEU A 129 3.22 -13.32 -0.91
N TRP A 130 3.53 -12.06 -0.60
CA TRP A 130 4.56 -11.28 -1.28
C TRP A 130 5.94 -11.93 -1.16
N ASP A 131 6.32 -12.37 0.03
CA ASP A 131 7.61 -13.04 0.28
C ASP A 131 7.73 -14.36 -0.48
N ARG A 132 6.64 -15.15 -0.54
CA ARG A 132 6.61 -16.40 -1.33
C ARG A 132 6.68 -16.14 -2.83
N LEU A 133 6.05 -15.08 -3.33
CA LEU A 133 6.17 -14.66 -4.73
C LEU A 133 7.59 -14.18 -5.04
N HIS A 134 8.20 -13.40 -4.13
CA HIS A 134 9.57 -12.93 -4.27
C HIS A 134 10.58 -14.10 -4.35
N ALA A 135 10.35 -15.17 -3.60
CA ALA A 135 11.18 -16.37 -3.62
C ALA A 135 11.14 -17.12 -4.97
N LEU A 136 10.17 -16.85 -5.84
CA LEU A 136 10.13 -17.41 -7.20
C LEU A 136 11.16 -16.78 -8.14
N GLY A 137 11.68 -15.58 -7.82
CA GLY A 137 12.69 -14.87 -8.61
C GLY A 137 12.15 -14.19 -9.88
N ASP A 138 10.84 -14.16 -10.08
CA ASP A 138 10.19 -13.44 -11.19
C ASP A 138 10.12 -11.92 -10.93
N PRO A 139 10.01 -11.05 -11.95
CA PRO A 139 9.90 -9.60 -11.78
C PRO A 139 8.67 -9.18 -10.99
N MET A 140 8.86 -8.38 -9.94
CA MET A 140 7.82 -7.79 -9.11
C MET A 140 8.02 -6.28 -9.01
N VAL A 141 6.95 -5.53 -8.79
CA VAL A 141 6.97 -4.07 -8.71
C VAL A 141 6.28 -3.59 -7.45
N SER A 142 6.90 -2.65 -6.74
CA SER A 142 6.23 -1.79 -5.78
C SER A 142 6.12 -0.38 -6.36
N THR A 143 4.95 0.27 -6.26
CA THR A 143 4.70 1.53 -6.96
C THR A 143 3.72 2.45 -6.24
N SER A 144 3.97 3.75 -6.33
CA SER A 144 3.03 4.79 -5.91
C SER A 144 2.06 5.25 -7.02
N LEU A 145 2.15 4.68 -8.23
CA LEU A 145 1.33 5.10 -9.37
C LEU A 145 -0.11 4.58 -9.33
N ALA A 146 -0.42 3.62 -8.47
CA ALA A 146 -1.75 3.05 -8.31
C ALA A 146 -2.19 3.11 -6.83
N PRO A 147 -2.36 4.30 -6.25
CA PRO A 147 -2.74 4.41 -4.84
C PRO A 147 -4.19 3.97 -4.60
N VAL A 148 -4.46 3.46 -3.40
CA VAL A 148 -5.80 3.11 -2.93
C VAL A 148 -6.12 3.92 -1.68
N GLY A 149 -7.28 4.60 -1.66
CA GLY A 149 -7.79 5.26 -0.47
C GLY A 149 -8.33 4.24 0.52
N THR A 150 -7.84 4.22 1.75
CA THR A 150 -8.32 3.30 2.79
C THR A 150 -8.78 4.03 4.05
N SER A 151 -9.61 3.36 4.84
CA SER A 151 -10.18 3.90 6.07
C SER A 151 -9.10 4.11 7.14
N GLY A 152 -9.07 5.32 7.72
CA GLY A 152 -8.23 5.65 8.87
C GLY A 152 -8.90 5.42 10.23
N ARG A 153 -9.93 4.56 10.33
CA ARG A 153 -10.60 4.28 11.60
C ARG A 153 -9.63 3.77 12.67
N ALA A 154 -9.88 4.12 13.93
CA ALA A 154 -9.07 3.68 15.05
C ALA A 154 -9.32 2.22 15.46
N VAL A 155 -10.48 1.65 15.12
CA VAL A 155 -10.86 0.27 15.47
C VAL A 155 -11.03 -0.55 14.20
N GLY A 156 -10.16 -1.55 14.03
CA GLY A 156 -10.21 -2.53 12.92
C GLY A 156 -10.66 -3.91 13.36
N ARG A 157 -11.00 -4.78 12.41
CA ARG A 157 -11.36 -6.19 12.66
C ARG A 157 -10.14 -7.07 12.83
N ALA A 158 -9.05 -6.80 12.08
CA ALA A 158 -7.80 -7.54 12.20
C ALA A 158 -7.03 -7.08 13.45
N PRO A 159 -6.57 -7.99 14.33
CA PRO A 159 -5.94 -7.64 15.61
C PRO A 159 -4.72 -6.72 15.46
N ASP A 160 -3.81 -7.02 14.54
CA ASP A 160 -2.57 -6.26 14.29
C ASP A 160 -2.57 -5.61 12.89
N GLY A 161 -3.77 -5.33 12.37
CA GLY A 161 -3.95 -4.71 11.07
C GLY A 161 -3.69 -3.20 11.07
N PHE A 162 -4.00 -2.55 9.95
CA PHE A 162 -3.72 -1.15 9.67
C PHE A 162 -4.23 -0.17 10.75
N ALA A 163 -5.44 -0.40 11.29
CA ALA A 163 -5.99 0.40 12.40
C ALA A 163 -5.11 0.33 13.66
N SER A 164 -4.49 -0.83 13.94
CA SER A 164 -3.58 -0.98 15.07
C SER A 164 -2.28 -0.22 14.86
N LEU A 165 -1.75 -0.15 13.63
CA LEU A 165 -0.63 0.69 13.26
C LEU A 165 -0.92 2.17 13.55
N LEU A 166 -2.06 2.69 13.08
CA LEU A 166 -2.43 4.09 13.30
C LEU A 166 -2.59 4.42 14.79
N ARG A 167 -3.19 3.52 15.58
CA ARG A 167 -3.28 3.67 17.05
C ARG A 167 -1.90 3.65 17.72
N ALA A 168 -0.98 2.82 17.25
CA ALA A 168 0.38 2.78 17.78
C ALA A 168 1.10 4.11 17.55
N LEU A 169 0.99 4.67 16.34
CA LEU A 169 1.50 6.01 16.02
C LEU A 169 0.92 7.10 16.93
N GLY A 170 -0.35 6.98 17.30
CA GLY A 170 -1.00 7.92 18.24
C GLY A 170 -0.44 7.88 19.67
N ARG A 171 0.29 6.81 20.04
CA ARG A 171 0.96 6.66 21.35
C ARG A 171 2.43 7.06 21.32
N GLU A 172 3.00 7.23 20.13
CA GLU A 172 4.39 7.65 19.96
C GLU A 172 4.52 9.16 20.29
N PRO A 173 5.70 9.61 20.77
CA PRO A 173 5.95 11.03 20.98
C PRO A 173 5.83 11.80 19.65
N VAL A 174 5.38 13.05 19.74
CA VAL A 174 5.25 13.93 18.56
C VAL A 174 6.61 14.06 17.85
N PRO A 175 6.69 13.79 16.53
CA PRO A 175 7.93 13.96 15.79
C PRO A 175 8.43 15.38 15.88
N VAL A 176 9.68 15.58 16.32
CA VAL A 176 10.32 16.90 16.31
C VAL A 176 10.78 17.19 14.89
N VAL A 177 10.07 18.09 14.20
CA VAL A 177 10.54 18.61 12.91
C VAL A 177 11.68 19.56 13.21
N VAL A 178 12.93 19.11 13.11
CA VAL A 178 14.09 19.99 13.13
C VAL A 178 14.09 20.73 11.79
N SER A 179 13.58 21.96 11.78
CA SER A 179 13.80 22.88 10.66
C SER A 179 15.31 23.06 10.51
N ALA A 180 15.86 22.57 9.41
CA ALA A 180 17.22 22.94 9.01
C ALA A 180 17.20 24.45 8.71
N THR A 181 17.47 25.26 9.71
CA THR A 181 17.81 26.67 9.52
C THR A 181 19.09 26.69 8.71
N ASN A 182 19.00 27.14 7.48
CA ASN A 182 20.15 27.36 6.61
C ASN A 182 20.94 28.56 7.20
N PRO A 183 22.12 28.33 7.81
CA PRO A 183 22.88 29.42 8.44
C PRO A 183 23.47 30.43 7.45
N ASP A 184 23.31 30.22 6.16
CA ASP A 184 23.90 31.08 5.11
C ASP A 184 22.96 32.18 4.60
N ARG A 185 21.73 32.30 5.13
CA ARG A 185 20.80 33.36 4.71
C ARG A 185 21.02 34.70 5.43
N ASP A 186 21.70 34.68 6.57
CA ASP A 186 21.90 35.87 7.41
C ASP A 186 23.21 36.64 7.13
N ARG A 187 24.02 36.19 6.15
CA ARG A 187 25.26 36.86 5.80
C ARG A 187 25.21 37.77 4.57
N ARG A 188 24.05 38.01 3.98
CA ARG A 188 23.90 38.84 2.76
C ARG A 188 23.08 40.10 2.94
N SER A 189 22.87 40.60 4.15
CA SER A 189 22.23 41.89 4.38
C SER A 189 23.16 42.85 5.12
N GLY A 190 24.36 42.96 4.62
CA GLY A 190 25.29 44.04 4.99
C GLY A 190 25.46 44.95 3.77
N GLU A 191 24.45 45.70 3.42
CA GLU A 191 24.60 46.87 2.53
C GLU A 191 25.10 48.02 3.35
N GLU A 192 26.35 48.46 3.08
CA GLU A 192 26.88 49.73 3.57
C GLU A 192 26.12 50.93 2.96
N PRO A 193 25.84 51.98 3.69
CA PRO A 193 25.23 53.19 3.12
C PRO A 193 26.28 53.95 2.29
N LEU A 194 25.95 54.21 1.04
CA LEU A 194 26.70 55.14 0.17
C LEU A 194 26.57 56.56 0.73
N GLU A 195 27.65 57.12 1.26
CA GLU A 195 27.80 58.55 1.49
C GLU A 195 27.81 59.32 0.17
N ILE A 196 26.81 60.18 -0.03
CA ILE A 196 26.87 61.19 -1.09
C ILE A 196 27.38 62.46 -0.46
N SER A 197 28.63 62.82 -0.81
CA SER A 197 29.20 64.15 -0.54
C SER A 197 28.85 65.11 -1.68
N ALA A 198 28.51 66.33 -1.28
CA ALA A 198 28.09 67.47 -2.09
C ALA A 198 29.08 67.91 -3.20
#